data_297f727c1e41d29d36c291fa3503489f
#
_entry.id   297f727c1e41d29d36c291fa3503489f
#
_cell.length_a   1.000
_cell.length_b   1.000
_cell.length_c   1.000
_cell.angle_alpha   90.00
_cell.angle_beta   90.00
_cell.angle_gamma   90.00
#
_symmetry.space_group_name_H-M   'P 1'
#
loop_
_entity.id
_entity.type
_entity.pdbx_description
1 polymer ?
#
loop_
_entity_poly.entity_id
_entity_poly.type
_entity_poly.pdbx_seq_one_letter_code
_entity_poly.pdbx_strand_id
1 'polypeptide(L)'
;MQYLVEMRLVAQARPTTPEEGTAFIEQCILPTLELCQKLQDEKRILAGGPVSGAIGLVLIVNAESARELDDLITSLPVWPRTQTDVTPLTSFEGRAAVLRPRLERLKAQTRRAG
;
A
#
# COMPACT_ATOMS: atom_id res chain seq x y z
N MET A 1 -4.04 -3.69 -11.58
CA MET A 1 -4.35 -4.34 -10.31
C MET A 1 -4.01 -3.41 -9.16
N GLN A 2 -4.80 -3.42 -8.11
CA GLN A 2 -4.60 -2.51 -6.98
C GLN A 2 -3.99 -3.24 -5.78
N TYR A 3 -3.17 -2.51 -5.05
CA TYR A 3 -2.48 -3.02 -3.86
C TYR A 3 -2.56 -2.00 -2.74
N LEU A 4 -2.85 -2.48 -1.54
CA LEU A 4 -2.68 -1.69 -0.32
C LEU A 4 -1.23 -1.84 0.13
N VAL A 5 -0.54 -0.71 0.25
CA VAL A 5 0.86 -0.68 0.69
C VAL A 5 0.91 0.11 2.00
N GLU A 6 1.41 -0.54 3.04
CA GLU A 6 1.58 0.08 4.36
C GLU A 6 3.07 0.08 4.70
N MET A 7 3.62 1.27 4.94
CA MET A 7 5.04 1.45 5.22
C MET A 7 5.17 2.14 6.58
N ARG A 8 5.88 1.50 7.50
CA ARG A 8 6.11 2.04 8.86
C ARG A 8 7.59 2.14 9.13
N LEU A 9 8.01 3.27 9.70
CA LEU A 9 9.39 3.45 10.11
C LEU A 9 9.76 2.39 11.16
N VAL A 10 10.87 1.68 10.94
CA VAL A 10 11.39 0.74 11.94
C VAL A 10 12.03 1.53 13.10
N ALA A 11 11.96 0.98 14.32
CA ALA A 11 12.45 1.68 15.51
C ALA A 11 13.94 2.02 15.42
N GLN A 12 14.75 1.14 14.82
CA GLN A 12 16.18 1.34 14.65
C GLN A 12 16.54 2.47 13.69
N ALA A 13 15.61 2.88 12.84
CA ALA A 13 15.83 3.93 11.85
C ALA A 13 15.42 5.32 12.36
N ARG A 14 14.90 5.42 13.59
CA ARG A 14 14.51 6.71 14.16
C ARG A 14 15.72 7.60 14.39
N PRO A 15 15.67 8.87 13.97
CA PRO A 15 16.70 9.83 14.32
C PRO A 15 16.80 10.01 15.83
N THR A 16 18.03 10.12 16.35
CA THR A 16 18.29 10.30 17.78
C THR A 16 18.91 11.64 18.12
N THR A 17 19.34 12.40 17.11
CA THR A 17 19.91 13.74 17.28
C THR A 17 19.22 14.73 16.35
N PRO A 18 19.28 16.04 16.64
CA PRO A 18 18.74 17.07 15.75
C PRO A 18 19.35 17.01 14.34
N GLU A 19 20.64 16.71 14.23
CA GLU A 19 21.34 16.58 12.95
C GLU A 19 20.82 15.41 12.13
N GLU A 20 20.61 14.26 12.76
CA GLU A 20 20.02 13.09 12.14
C GLU A 20 18.56 13.37 11.72
N GLY A 21 17.82 14.09 12.55
CA GLY A 21 16.46 14.50 12.25
C GLY A 21 16.38 15.40 11.02
N THR A 22 17.27 16.38 10.93
CA THR A 22 17.37 17.26 9.77
C THR A 22 17.66 16.48 8.51
N ALA A 23 18.68 15.63 8.54
CA ALA A 23 19.05 14.81 7.40
C ALA A 23 17.91 13.85 6.98
N PHE A 24 17.21 13.26 7.94
CA PHE A 24 16.09 12.38 7.68
C PHE A 24 14.96 13.10 6.94
N ILE A 25 14.60 14.30 7.40
CA ILE A 25 13.55 15.09 6.75
C ILE A 25 13.99 15.52 5.35
N GLU A 26 15.18 16.07 5.22
CA GLU A 26 15.66 16.60 3.93
C GLU A 26 15.94 15.53 2.90
N GLN A 27 16.49 14.38 3.31
CA GLN A 27 16.97 13.35 2.39
C GLN A 27 15.99 12.19 2.19
N CYS A 28 15.06 11.98 3.13
CA CYS A 28 14.13 10.86 3.07
C CYS A 28 12.68 11.28 3.03
N ILE A 29 12.20 12.05 4.03
CA ILE A 29 10.77 12.33 4.13
C ILE A 29 10.29 13.24 3.02
N LEU A 30 10.87 14.43 2.88
CA LEU A 30 10.42 15.38 1.85
C LEU A 30 10.55 14.81 0.43
N PRO A 31 11.67 14.18 0.05
CA PRO A 31 11.76 13.54 -1.26
C PRO A 31 10.73 12.43 -1.48
N THR A 32 10.40 11.65 -0.44
CA THR A 32 9.36 10.63 -0.52
C THR A 32 8.00 11.25 -0.78
N LEU A 33 7.65 12.31 -0.05
CA LEU A 33 6.36 12.99 -0.23
C LEU A 33 6.23 13.61 -1.61
N GLU A 34 7.31 14.22 -2.11
CA GLU A 34 7.34 14.79 -3.46
C GLU A 34 7.15 13.73 -4.54
N LEU A 35 7.82 12.60 -4.40
CA LEU A 35 7.68 11.48 -5.33
C LEU A 35 6.28 10.87 -5.27
N CYS A 36 5.72 10.71 -4.07
CA CYS A 36 4.35 10.22 -3.91
C CYS A 36 3.34 11.15 -4.57
N GLN A 37 3.53 12.46 -4.46
CA GLN A 37 2.65 13.43 -5.12
C GLN A 37 2.73 13.28 -6.65
N LYS A 38 3.92 13.13 -7.18
CA LYS A 38 4.12 12.91 -8.62
C LYS A 38 3.44 11.61 -9.09
N LEU A 39 3.62 10.53 -8.33
CA LEU A 39 3.00 9.25 -8.64
C LEU A 39 1.47 9.31 -8.55
N GLN A 40 0.94 10.10 -7.64
CA GLN A 40 -0.50 10.35 -7.53
C GLN A 40 -1.00 11.13 -8.76
N ASP A 41 -0.27 12.16 -9.19
CA ASP A 41 -0.61 12.93 -10.39
C ASP A 41 -0.60 12.04 -11.64
N GLU A 42 0.30 11.05 -11.70
CA GLU A 42 0.38 10.06 -12.77
C GLU A 42 -0.64 8.93 -12.63
N LYS A 43 -1.45 8.93 -11.59
CA LYS A 43 -2.44 7.90 -11.26
C LYS A 43 -1.84 6.52 -11.01
N ARG A 44 -0.58 6.44 -10.63
CA ARG A 44 0.07 5.23 -10.14
C ARG A 44 -0.20 5.01 -8.66
N ILE A 45 -0.34 6.09 -7.89
CA ILE A 45 -0.93 6.07 -6.54
C ILE A 45 -2.34 6.63 -6.69
N LEU A 46 -3.34 5.83 -6.32
CA LEU A 46 -4.75 6.20 -6.47
C LEU A 46 -5.29 6.95 -5.25
N ALA A 47 -4.79 6.63 -4.08
CA ALA A 47 -5.22 7.22 -2.81
C ALA A 47 -4.19 6.94 -1.75
N GLY A 48 -4.33 7.59 -0.61
CA GLY A 48 -3.47 7.38 0.55
C GLY A 48 -2.79 8.65 1.00
N GLY A 49 -1.83 8.49 1.90
CA GLY A 49 -1.07 9.61 2.45
C GLY A 49 -0.27 9.21 3.67
N PRO A 50 0.44 10.19 4.27
CA PRO A 50 1.12 9.97 5.53
C PRO A 50 0.13 9.66 6.65
N VAL A 51 0.51 8.77 7.55
CA VAL A 51 -0.32 8.39 8.69
C VAL A 51 -0.26 9.49 9.74
N SER A 52 -1.43 9.93 10.24
CA SER A 52 -1.48 10.93 11.31
C SER A 52 -0.94 10.34 12.62
N GLY A 53 -0.07 11.08 13.29
CA GLY A 53 0.47 10.72 14.60
C GLY A 53 1.57 9.66 14.58
N ALA A 54 2.04 9.26 13.41
CA ALA A 54 3.12 8.29 13.28
C ALA A 54 3.97 8.59 12.05
N ILE A 55 5.14 7.97 11.94
CA ILE A 55 5.96 8.07 10.74
C ILE A 55 5.68 6.85 9.88
N GLY A 56 4.83 7.04 8.89
CA GLY A 56 4.42 5.97 7.99
C GLY A 56 3.58 6.48 6.84
N LEU A 57 3.37 5.61 5.88
CA LEU A 57 2.58 5.86 4.68
C LEU A 57 1.60 4.72 4.48
N VAL A 58 0.40 5.07 4.02
CA VAL A 58 -0.57 4.10 3.52
C VAL A 58 -0.95 4.52 2.11
N LEU A 59 -0.77 3.63 1.15
CA LEU A 59 -0.98 3.93 -0.26
C LEU A 59 -1.85 2.86 -0.91
N ILE A 60 -2.71 3.29 -1.82
CA ILE A 60 -3.35 2.40 -2.79
C ILE A 60 -2.62 2.59 -4.11
N VAL A 61 -1.92 1.55 -4.54
CA VAL A 61 -1.07 1.58 -5.74
C VAL A 61 -1.73 0.80 -6.87
N ASN A 62 -1.76 1.39 -8.06
CA ASN A 62 -2.15 0.70 -9.28
C ASN A 62 -0.89 0.24 -10.01
N ALA A 63 -0.75 -1.07 -10.19
CA ALA A 63 0.39 -1.66 -10.89
C ALA A 63 -0.08 -2.87 -11.70
N GLU A 64 0.54 -3.10 -12.85
CA GLU A 64 0.18 -4.21 -13.72
C GLU A 64 0.84 -5.52 -13.32
N SER A 65 1.93 -5.44 -12.56
CA SER A 65 2.68 -6.61 -12.12
C SER A 65 3.29 -6.39 -10.74
N ALA A 66 3.68 -7.49 -10.09
CA ALA A 66 4.40 -7.44 -8.83
C ALA A 66 5.74 -6.71 -8.98
N ARG A 67 6.40 -6.85 -10.12
CA ARG A 67 7.66 -6.17 -10.40
C ARG A 67 7.49 -4.67 -10.49
N GLU A 68 6.45 -4.20 -11.19
CA GLU A 68 6.14 -2.77 -11.28
C GLU A 68 5.85 -2.19 -9.89
N LEU A 69 5.09 -2.92 -9.07
CA LEU A 69 4.82 -2.54 -7.69
C LEU A 69 6.10 -2.44 -6.87
N ASP A 70 6.96 -3.46 -6.96
CA ASP A 70 8.24 -3.49 -6.24
C ASP A 70 9.14 -2.33 -6.66
N ASP A 71 9.23 -2.05 -7.96
CA ASP A 71 10.02 -0.94 -8.47
C ASP A 71 9.51 0.40 -7.94
N LEU A 72 8.20 0.57 -7.84
CA LEU A 72 7.61 1.78 -7.27
C LEU A 72 7.94 1.92 -5.79
N ILE A 73 7.70 0.88 -5.00
CA ILE A 73 7.93 0.89 -3.55
C ILE A 73 9.41 1.16 -3.24
N THR A 74 10.30 0.44 -3.90
CA THR A 74 11.74 0.56 -3.64
C THR A 74 12.34 1.85 -4.16
N SER A 75 11.64 2.58 -5.03
CA SER A 75 12.05 3.91 -5.48
C SER A 75 11.82 5.00 -4.43
N LEU A 76 10.98 4.75 -3.44
CA LEU A 76 10.71 5.73 -2.39
C LEU A 76 11.92 5.84 -1.46
N PRO A 77 12.47 7.06 -1.26
CA PRO A 77 13.68 7.23 -0.43
C PRO A 77 13.55 6.69 0.99
N VAL A 78 12.35 6.65 1.54
CA VAL A 78 12.12 6.16 2.90
C VAL A 78 12.10 4.63 2.99
N TRP A 79 11.98 3.92 1.86
CA TRP A 79 11.79 2.47 1.86
C TRP A 79 12.81 1.69 2.70
N PRO A 80 14.15 1.95 2.62
CA PRO A 80 15.12 1.16 3.39
C PRO A 80 14.97 1.29 4.90
N ARG A 81 14.22 2.30 5.36
CA ARG A 81 14.00 2.58 6.78
C ARG A 81 12.66 2.10 7.28
N THR A 82 11.88 1.45 6.42
CA THR A 82 10.51 1.03 6.74
C THR A 82 10.36 -0.47 6.73
N GLN A 83 9.40 -0.94 7.50
CA GLN A 83 8.77 -2.24 7.29
C GLN A 83 7.60 -2.02 6.36
N THR A 84 7.53 -2.78 5.27
CA THR A 84 6.53 -2.63 4.23
C THR A 84 5.66 -3.87 4.15
N ASP A 85 4.34 -3.67 4.25
CA ASP A 85 3.35 -4.72 4.07
C ASP A 85 2.54 -4.43 2.81
N VAL A 86 2.36 -5.44 1.98
CA VAL A 86 1.63 -5.33 0.72
C VAL A 86 0.46 -6.30 0.74
N THR A 87 -0.73 -5.78 0.44
CA THR A 87 -1.96 -6.58 0.36
C THR A 87 -2.57 -6.38 -1.03
N PRO A 88 -2.64 -7.43 -1.87
CA PRO A 88 -3.37 -7.34 -3.13
C PRO A 88 -4.85 -7.14 -2.87
N LEU A 89 -5.48 -6.28 -3.66
CA LEU A 89 -6.91 -6.01 -3.55
C LEU A 89 -7.63 -6.56 -4.78
N THR A 90 -8.77 -7.20 -4.56
CA THR A 90 -9.69 -7.52 -5.64
C THR A 90 -10.77 -6.46 -5.71
N SER A 91 -11.45 -6.32 -6.86
CA SER A 91 -12.56 -5.40 -6.99
C SER A 91 -13.81 -5.96 -6.28
N PHE A 92 -14.73 -5.07 -5.93
CA PHE A 92 -16.03 -5.49 -5.40
C PHE A 92 -16.77 -6.38 -6.38
N GLU A 93 -16.76 -5.99 -7.65
CA GLU A 93 -17.38 -6.77 -8.72
C GLU A 93 -16.73 -8.14 -8.88
N GLY A 94 -15.39 -8.22 -8.83
CA GLY A 94 -14.65 -9.48 -8.90
C GLY A 94 -15.01 -10.41 -7.76
N ARG A 95 -15.12 -9.90 -6.55
CA ARG A 95 -15.54 -10.71 -5.39
C ARG A 95 -16.96 -11.21 -5.54
N ALA A 96 -17.89 -10.34 -5.97
CA ALA A 96 -19.27 -10.72 -6.22
C ALA A 96 -19.38 -11.82 -7.28
N ALA A 97 -18.59 -11.72 -8.34
CA ALA A 97 -18.57 -12.75 -9.41
C ALA A 97 -18.14 -14.12 -8.90
N VAL A 98 -17.25 -14.18 -7.92
CA VAL A 98 -16.85 -15.44 -7.28
C VAL A 98 -17.94 -15.98 -6.35
N LEU A 99 -18.63 -15.10 -5.65
CA LEU A 99 -19.63 -15.49 -4.65
C LEU A 99 -20.96 -15.95 -5.23
N ARG A 100 -21.40 -15.39 -6.36
CA ARG A 100 -22.68 -15.75 -6.96
C ARG A 100 -22.83 -17.24 -7.26
N PRO A 101 -21.91 -17.90 -7.98
CA PRO A 101 -22.00 -19.34 -8.19
C PRO A 101 -21.91 -20.15 -6.89
N ARG A 102 -21.11 -19.69 -5.94
CA ARG A 102 -21.00 -20.33 -4.62
C ARG A 102 -22.34 -20.28 -3.87
N LEU A 103 -23.00 -19.15 -3.90
CA LEU A 103 -24.33 -18.99 -3.29
C LEU A 103 -25.33 -19.99 -3.90
N GLU A 104 -25.34 -20.14 -5.23
CA GLU A 104 -26.24 -21.08 -5.90
C GLU A 104 -25.95 -22.53 -5.51
N ARG A 105 -24.68 -22.90 -5.36
CA ARG A 105 -24.31 -24.24 -4.87
C ARG A 105 -24.78 -24.48 -3.44
N LEU A 106 -24.65 -23.50 -2.57
CA LEU A 106 -25.10 -23.60 -1.18
C LEU A 106 -26.61 -23.70 -1.11
N LYS A 107 -27.34 -22.94 -1.91
CA LYS A 107 -28.82 -23.05 -1.98
C LYS A 107 -29.24 -24.42 -2.46
N ALA A 108 -28.55 -25.01 -3.43
CA ALA A 108 -28.84 -26.36 -3.93
C ALA A 108 -28.62 -27.40 -2.85
N GLN A 109 -27.56 -27.29 -2.05
CA GLN A 109 -27.30 -28.18 -0.91
C GLN A 109 -28.38 -28.08 0.16
N THR A 110 -28.83 -26.87 0.47
CA THR A 110 -29.92 -26.65 1.43
C THR A 110 -31.23 -27.30 0.95
N ARG A 111 -31.57 -27.15 -0.32
CA ARG A 111 -32.76 -27.78 -0.92
C ARG A 111 -32.69 -29.31 -0.87
N ARG A 112 -31.51 -29.91 -1.08
CA ARG A 112 -31.30 -31.35 -1.01
C ARG A 112 -31.41 -31.87 0.43
N ALA A 113 -30.94 -31.11 1.39
CA ALA A 113 -30.98 -31.46 2.81
C ALA A 113 -32.37 -31.34 3.41
N GLY A 114 -33.19 -30.51 2.83
CA GLY A 114 -34.60 -30.34 3.24
C GLY A 114 -35.51 -31.25 2.45
#